data_d0d21456d878ee2568b54b81238318bf
#
_entry.id   d0d21456d878ee2568b54b81238318bf
#
_cell.length_a   1.000
_cell.length_b   1.000
_cell.length_c   1.000
_cell.angle_alpha   90.00
_cell.angle_beta   90.00
_cell.angle_gamma   90.00
#
_symmetry.space_group_name_H-M   'P 1'
#
loop_
_entity.id
_entity.type
_entity.pdbx_description
1 polymer ?
#
loop_
_entity_poly.entity_id
_entity_poly.type
_entity_poly.pdbx_seq_one_letter_code
_entity_poly.pdbx_strand_id
1 'polypeptide(L)'
;MKSNKAFENTVHGIFLILGLVTVACVLLITVYLVISGIPAIMEIGLWDFLFGKVWDPAASNPQFGILPFILSSIYGTAGSLVIGVPIGFFTAVYLSKKASPKVKEWMGAAVSLLAGIPSVVYGLVGMMVLVPGIRKAFNLPDGASLLAAMIVLAIMILPSIIKVSITALDAVPKEYEDASLALGATPEETWFRVSVPTAKSGIATAVVLGVGRAIGEAMAVMMVSGNVANMPKLFESVRFLTTAVSSGMGYADGLYREALFSIALVLFLFIMLINATLNFFLKGEKK
;
A
#
# COMPACT_ATOMS: atom_id res chain seq x y z
N MET A 1 40.58 -4.60 -20.23
CA MET A 1 40.78 -4.38 -18.78
C MET A 1 40.70 -5.75 -18.10
N LYS A 2 41.79 -6.26 -17.49
CA LYS A 2 41.72 -7.46 -16.66
C LYS A 2 40.93 -7.11 -15.41
N SER A 3 39.69 -7.61 -15.33
CA SER A 3 38.91 -7.52 -14.07
C SER A 3 39.76 -8.12 -12.94
N ASN A 4 39.89 -7.38 -11.84
CA ASN A 4 40.64 -7.82 -10.68
C ASN A 4 39.77 -8.83 -9.93
N LYS A 5 39.93 -10.13 -10.23
CA LYS A 5 39.12 -11.23 -9.62
C LYS A 5 39.06 -11.13 -8.09
N ALA A 6 40.10 -10.61 -7.44
CA ALA A 6 40.05 -10.38 -6.01
C ALA A 6 39.05 -9.29 -5.61
N PHE A 7 38.95 -8.20 -6.38
CA PHE A 7 37.96 -7.15 -6.16
C PHE A 7 36.52 -7.66 -6.39
N GLU A 8 36.29 -8.40 -7.48
CA GLU A 8 34.97 -9.02 -7.76
C GLU A 8 34.53 -9.98 -6.66
N ASN A 9 35.47 -10.84 -6.19
CA ASN A 9 35.15 -11.75 -5.09
C ASN A 9 34.86 -11.03 -3.77
N THR A 10 35.57 -9.92 -3.49
CA THR A 10 35.29 -9.10 -2.30
C THR A 10 33.91 -8.44 -2.39
N VAL A 11 33.57 -7.84 -3.54
CA VAL A 11 32.25 -7.23 -3.79
C VAL A 11 31.14 -8.27 -3.69
N HIS A 12 31.35 -9.45 -4.31
CA HIS A 12 30.39 -10.56 -4.20
C HIS A 12 30.18 -11.02 -2.76
N GLY A 13 31.28 -11.14 -1.98
CA GLY A 13 31.18 -11.47 -0.56
C GLY A 13 30.41 -10.45 0.26
N ILE A 14 30.64 -9.14 0.01
CA ILE A 14 29.89 -8.06 0.66
C ILE A 14 28.39 -8.16 0.34
N PHE A 15 28.02 -8.31 -0.94
CA PHE A 15 26.60 -8.44 -1.32
C PHE A 15 25.94 -9.68 -0.74
N LEU A 16 26.66 -10.80 -0.66
CA LEU A 16 26.16 -12.02 -0.04
C LEU A 16 25.89 -11.82 1.45
N ILE A 17 26.84 -11.19 2.18
CA ILE A 17 26.69 -10.88 3.60
C ILE A 17 25.49 -9.95 3.81
N LEU A 18 25.37 -8.86 3.04
CA LEU A 18 24.24 -7.93 3.13
C LEU A 18 22.90 -8.63 2.84
N GLY A 19 22.86 -9.51 1.84
CA GLY A 19 21.68 -10.33 1.55
C GLY A 19 21.32 -11.26 2.70
N LEU A 20 22.30 -11.95 3.30
CA LEU A 20 22.08 -12.82 4.45
C LEU A 20 21.59 -12.03 5.68
N VAL A 21 22.17 -10.86 5.95
CA VAL A 21 21.72 -9.97 7.04
C VAL A 21 20.25 -9.57 6.83
N THR A 22 19.87 -9.18 5.61
CA THR A 22 18.49 -8.82 5.30
C THR A 22 17.51 -9.97 5.58
N VAL A 23 17.86 -11.18 5.12
CA VAL A 23 17.03 -12.38 5.37
C VAL A 23 16.98 -12.69 6.89
N ALA A 24 18.10 -12.60 7.59
CA ALA A 24 18.15 -12.82 9.03
C ALA A 24 17.28 -11.82 9.81
N CYS A 25 17.29 -10.53 9.43
CA CYS A 25 16.41 -9.51 10.03
C CYS A 25 14.92 -9.82 9.81
N VAL A 26 14.53 -10.23 8.61
CA VAL A 26 13.13 -10.60 8.31
C VAL A 26 12.71 -11.83 9.15
N LEU A 27 13.56 -12.85 9.23
CA LEU A 27 13.28 -14.03 10.05
C LEU A 27 13.17 -13.67 11.53
N LEU A 28 14.06 -12.82 12.03
CA LEU A 28 14.04 -12.37 13.43
C LEU A 28 12.73 -11.64 13.74
N ILE A 29 12.31 -10.70 12.88
CA ILE A 29 11.04 -9.98 13.04
C ILE A 29 9.86 -10.96 13.01
N THR A 30 9.86 -11.92 12.08
CA THR A 30 8.81 -12.93 11.97
C THR A 30 8.70 -13.76 13.24
N VAL A 31 9.83 -14.30 13.72
CA VAL A 31 9.88 -15.11 14.95
C VAL A 31 9.45 -14.29 16.16
N TYR A 32 9.92 -13.05 16.26
CA TYR A 32 9.53 -12.15 17.36
C TYR A 32 8.03 -11.86 17.36
N LEU A 33 7.43 -11.56 16.20
CA LEU A 33 5.98 -11.32 16.10
C LEU A 33 5.17 -12.56 16.46
N VAL A 34 5.62 -13.74 16.06
CA VAL A 34 4.96 -15.01 16.40
C VAL A 34 5.01 -15.27 17.91
N ILE A 35 6.21 -15.14 18.51
CA ILE A 35 6.38 -15.39 19.96
C ILE A 35 5.59 -14.38 20.79
N SER A 36 5.59 -13.10 20.40
CA SER A 36 4.93 -12.03 21.16
C SER A 36 3.44 -11.90 20.86
N GLY A 37 2.95 -12.37 19.71
CA GLY A 37 1.55 -12.22 19.31
C GLY A 37 0.66 -13.45 19.59
N ILE A 38 1.23 -14.64 19.74
CA ILE A 38 0.44 -15.86 20.03
C ILE A 38 -0.17 -15.85 21.43
N PRO A 39 0.52 -15.43 22.52
CA PRO A 39 -0.01 -15.54 23.88
C PRO A 39 -1.38 -14.89 24.05
N ALA A 40 -1.56 -13.64 23.61
CA ALA A 40 -2.86 -12.96 23.72
C ALA A 40 -3.96 -13.65 22.89
N ILE A 41 -3.65 -14.19 21.72
CA ILE A 41 -4.63 -14.96 20.92
C ILE A 41 -5.07 -16.22 21.67
N MET A 42 -4.15 -16.87 22.37
CA MET A 42 -4.49 -18.07 23.16
C MET A 42 -5.33 -17.74 24.40
N GLU A 43 -5.08 -16.60 25.05
CA GLU A 43 -5.81 -16.14 26.22
C GLU A 43 -7.21 -15.61 25.87
N ILE A 44 -7.31 -14.79 24.83
CA ILE A 44 -8.58 -14.18 24.38
C ILE A 44 -9.46 -15.20 23.63
N GLY A 45 -8.84 -16.13 22.93
CA GLY A 45 -9.49 -17.02 21.97
C GLY A 45 -9.43 -16.48 20.54
N LEU A 46 -9.01 -17.34 19.61
CA LEU A 46 -8.78 -16.97 18.20
C LEU A 46 -10.03 -16.37 17.53
N TRP A 47 -11.20 -16.96 17.79
CA TRP A 47 -12.46 -16.52 17.16
C TRP A 47 -12.94 -15.19 17.73
N ASP A 48 -12.86 -15.01 19.04
CA ASP A 48 -13.26 -13.78 19.71
C ASP A 48 -12.31 -12.63 19.33
N PHE A 49 -11.01 -12.92 19.19
CA PHE A 49 -10.02 -11.95 18.74
C PHE A 49 -10.27 -11.51 17.28
N LEU A 50 -10.38 -12.45 16.34
CA LEU A 50 -10.48 -12.13 14.91
C LEU A 50 -11.85 -11.59 14.51
N PHE A 51 -12.94 -12.14 15.07
CA PHE A 51 -14.30 -11.84 14.65
C PHE A 51 -15.09 -11.02 15.69
N GLY A 52 -14.52 -10.75 16.85
CA GLY A 52 -15.08 -9.82 17.83
C GLY A 52 -15.24 -8.42 17.23
N LYS A 53 -16.35 -7.76 17.57
CA LYS A 53 -16.73 -6.46 17.02
C LYS A 53 -16.40 -5.28 17.93
N VAL A 54 -16.02 -5.56 19.18
CA VAL A 54 -15.76 -4.56 20.20
C VAL A 54 -14.28 -4.60 20.58
N TRP A 55 -13.66 -3.43 20.56
CA TRP A 55 -12.32 -3.21 21.06
C TRP A 55 -12.38 -2.19 22.19
N ASP A 56 -12.28 -2.67 23.41
CA ASP A 56 -12.23 -1.86 24.63
C ASP A 56 -11.30 -2.50 25.66
N PRO A 57 -9.98 -2.24 25.56
CA PRO A 57 -9.01 -2.78 26.51
C PRO A 57 -9.07 -2.15 27.91
N ALA A 58 -9.77 -1.01 28.07
CA ALA A 58 -9.87 -0.27 29.32
C ALA A 58 -11.14 -0.59 30.11
N ALA A 59 -12.06 -1.38 29.57
CA ALA A 59 -13.27 -1.78 30.26
C ALA A 59 -12.97 -2.66 31.48
N SER A 60 -13.89 -2.71 32.43
CA SER A 60 -13.82 -3.62 33.58
C SER A 60 -13.78 -5.11 33.17
N ASN A 61 -14.35 -5.43 32.00
CA ASN A 61 -14.17 -6.69 31.30
C ASN A 61 -13.58 -6.40 29.91
N PRO A 62 -12.24 -6.44 29.75
CA PRO A 62 -11.57 -6.03 28.53
C PRO A 62 -12.01 -6.86 27.31
N GLN A 63 -12.26 -6.17 26.18
CA GLN A 63 -12.61 -6.80 24.91
C GLN A 63 -11.60 -6.46 23.84
N PHE A 64 -11.18 -7.46 23.07
CA PHE A 64 -10.09 -7.36 22.10
C PHE A 64 -10.48 -7.82 20.69
N GLY A 65 -11.72 -7.57 20.28
CA GLY A 65 -12.19 -7.91 18.94
C GLY A 65 -11.64 -6.97 17.85
N ILE A 66 -10.97 -7.53 16.84
CA ILE A 66 -10.29 -6.74 15.79
C ILE A 66 -10.99 -6.76 14.42
N LEU A 67 -12.17 -7.35 14.30
CA LEU A 67 -12.93 -7.40 13.04
C LEU A 67 -13.12 -6.01 12.42
N PRO A 68 -13.46 -4.96 13.19
CA PRO A 68 -13.59 -3.61 12.63
C PRO A 68 -12.29 -3.11 11.97
N PHE A 69 -11.12 -3.44 12.54
CA PHE A 69 -9.81 -3.02 12.02
C PHE A 69 -9.45 -3.75 10.74
N ILE A 70 -9.73 -5.07 10.69
CA ILE A 70 -9.53 -5.91 9.50
C ILE A 70 -10.35 -5.35 8.35
N LEU A 71 -11.66 -5.16 8.55
CA LEU A 71 -12.56 -4.67 7.51
C LEU A 71 -12.23 -3.23 7.09
N SER A 72 -11.86 -2.34 8.04
CA SER A 72 -11.44 -0.98 7.72
C SER A 72 -10.17 -0.97 6.87
N SER A 73 -9.20 -1.84 7.17
CA SER A 73 -7.97 -1.97 6.38
C SER A 73 -8.25 -2.50 4.97
N ILE A 74 -9.14 -3.49 4.83
CA ILE A 74 -9.56 -4.02 3.53
C ILE A 74 -10.28 -2.95 2.71
N TYR A 75 -11.32 -2.33 3.29
CA TYR A 75 -12.13 -1.34 2.56
C TYR A 75 -11.35 -0.07 2.23
N GLY A 76 -10.49 0.40 3.18
CA GLY A 76 -9.64 1.56 2.94
C GLY A 76 -8.64 1.32 1.82
N THR A 77 -7.97 0.15 1.82
CA THR A 77 -7.06 -0.23 0.75
C THR A 77 -7.79 -0.41 -0.58
N ALA A 78 -8.89 -1.19 -0.60
CA ALA A 78 -9.66 -1.42 -1.82
C ALA A 78 -10.19 -0.10 -2.42
N GLY A 79 -10.75 0.79 -1.59
CA GLY A 79 -11.24 2.08 -2.03
C GLY A 79 -10.12 2.99 -2.57
N SER A 80 -8.96 2.99 -1.92
CA SER A 80 -7.80 3.75 -2.42
C SER A 80 -7.30 3.23 -3.77
N LEU A 81 -7.37 1.93 -4.01
CA LEU A 81 -7.01 1.32 -5.30
C LEU A 81 -8.02 1.66 -6.39
N VAL A 82 -9.32 1.59 -6.09
CA VAL A 82 -10.39 1.96 -7.03
C VAL A 82 -10.23 3.39 -7.53
N ILE A 83 -9.75 4.31 -6.68
CA ILE A 83 -9.49 5.70 -7.05
C ILE A 83 -8.10 5.84 -7.69
N GLY A 84 -7.07 5.34 -7.02
CA GLY A 84 -5.67 5.63 -7.37
C GLY A 84 -5.17 4.86 -8.60
N VAL A 85 -5.61 3.60 -8.80
CA VAL A 85 -5.14 2.79 -9.93
C VAL A 85 -5.60 3.38 -11.27
N PRO A 86 -6.87 3.71 -11.51
CA PRO A 86 -7.27 4.33 -12.77
C PRO A 86 -6.55 5.65 -13.04
N ILE A 87 -6.49 6.54 -12.03
CA ILE A 87 -5.82 7.84 -12.18
C ILE A 87 -4.33 7.63 -12.50
N GLY A 88 -3.65 6.77 -11.74
CA GLY A 88 -2.23 6.49 -11.95
C GLY A 88 -1.95 5.84 -13.30
N PHE A 89 -2.76 4.85 -13.70
CA PHE A 89 -2.63 4.15 -14.96
C PHE A 89 -2.83 5.08 -16.18
N PHE A 90 -3.93 5.82 -16.23
CA PHE A 90 -4.18 6.73 -17.36
C PHE A 90 -3.14 7.87 -17.41
N THR A 91 -2.67 8.36 -16.26
CA THR A 91 -1.57 9.32 -16.20
C THR A 91 -0.28 8.70 -16.76
N ALA A 92 0.02 7.45 -16.43
CA ALA A 92 1.21 6.76 -16.95
C ALA A 92 1.14 6.55 -18.47
N VAL A 93 -0.01 6.10 -18.99
CA VAL A 93 -0.22 5.95 -20.45
C VAL A 93 -0.06 7.30 -21.14
N TYR A 94 -0.67 8.36 -20.63
CA TYR A 94 -0.55 9.70 -21.19
C TYR A 94 0.91 10.19 -21.22
N LEU A 95 1.63 10.05 -20.09
CA LEU A 95 3.01 10.51 -19.98
C LEU A 95 3.99 9.69 -20.82
N SER A 96 3.76 8.37 -20.95
CA SER A 96 4.61 7.50 -21.76
C SER A 96 4.39 7.70 -23.25
N LYS A 97 3.13 7.84 -23.72
CA LYS A 97 2.77 7.70 -25.14
C LYS A 97 2.37 9.00 -25.85
N LYS A 98 1.78 9.96 -25.14
CA LYS A 98 1.18 11.16 -25.74
C LYS A 98 1.83 12.48 -25.34
N ALA A 99 2.35 12.57 -24.13
CA ALA A 99 2.83 13.82 -23.56
C ALA A 99 4.03 14.39 -24.33
N SER A 100 4.02 15.69 -24.57
CA SER A 100 5.20 16.39 -25.11
C SER A 100 6.38 16.30 -24.13
N PRO A 101 7.64 16.43 -24.61
CA PRO A 101 8.81 16.34 -23.74
C PRO A 101 8.76 17.28 -22.53
N LYS A 102 8.27 18.50 -22.71
CA LYS A 102 8.10 19.49 -21.63
C LYS A 102 7.07 19.04 -20.60
N VAL A 103 5.92 18.49 -21.03
CA VAL A 103 4.88 18.00 -20.13
C VAL A 103 5.38 16.76 -19.37
N LYS A 104 6.07 15.84 -20.06
CA LYS A 104 6.68 14.65 -19.44
C LYS A 104 7.68 15.05 -18.35
N GLU A 105 8.52 16.05 -18.60
CA GLU A 105 9.49 16.56 -17.63
C GLU A 105 8.81 17.19 -16.40
N TRP A 106 7.88 18.13 -16.62
CA TRP A 106 7.18 18.83 -15.55
C TRP A 106 6.33 17.88 -14.68
N MET A 107 5.51 17.05 -15.30
CA MET A 107 4.69 16.08 -14.56
C MET A 107 5.55 15.00 -13.91
N GLY A 108 6.62 14.55 -14.56
CA GLY A 108 7.58 13.63 -13.98
C GLY A 108 8.26 14.19 -12.73
N ALA A 109 8.63 15.48 -12.75
CA ALA A 109 9.16 16.20 -11.58
C ALA A 109 8.09 16.29 -10.48
N ALA A 110 6.84 16.64 -10.79
CA ALA A 110 5.75 16.71 -9.83
C ALA A 110 5.47 15.34 -9.16
N VAL A 111 5.42 14.26 -9.95
CA VAL A 111 5.26 12.89 -9.45
C VAL A 111 6.45 12.48 -8.57
N SER A 112 7.66 12.96 -8.91
CA SER A 112 8.87 12.70 -8.10
C SER A 112 8.84 13.45 -6.78
N LEU A 113 8.38 14.70 -6.77
CA LEU A 113 8.17 15.47 -5.54
C LEU A 113 7.14 14.80 -4.65
N LEU A 114 5.98 14.40 -5.19
CA LEU A 114 4.97 13.64 -4.43
C LEU A 114 5.57 12.37 -3.81
N ALA A 115 6.40 11.62 -4.53
CA ALA A 115 7.05 10.44 -3.99
C ALA A 115 7.99 10.71 -2.80
N GLY A 116 8.56 11.92 -2.74
CA GLY A 116 9.49 12.37 -1.69
C GLY A 116 8.82 12.96 -0.45
N ILE A 117 7.52 13.27 -0.50
CA ILE A 117 6.81 13.84 0.64
C ILE A 117 6.64 12.77 1.74
N PRO A 118 7.04 13.04 3.00
CA PRO A 118 6.78 12.15 4.13
C PRO A 118 5.28 11.89 4.34
N SER A 119 4.90 10.67 4.71
CA SER A 119 3.47 10.29 4.87
C SER A 119 2.74 11.15 5.91
N VAL A 120 3.41 11.57 6.96
CA VAL A 120 2.85 12.48 7.98
C VAL A 120 2.38 13.80 7.37
N VAL A 121 3.09 14.33 6.36
CA VAL A 121 2.69 15.57 5.69
C VAL A 121 1.40 15.37 4.89
N TYR A 122 1.24 14.22 4.22
CA TYR A 122 -0.04 13.86 3.58
C TYR A 122 -1.18 13.79 4.59
N GLY A 123 -0.93 13.18 5.75
CA GLY A 123 -1.88 13.12 6.86
C GLY A 123 -2.24 14.50 7.38
N LEU A 124 -1.25 15.37 7.60
CA LEU A 124 -1.44 16.73 8.07
C LEU A 124 -2.31 17.55 7.09
N VAL A 125 -1.94 17.55 5.81
CA VAL A 125 -2.73 18.24 4.76
C VAL A 125 -4.13 17.64 4.67
N GLY A 126 -4.26 16.32 4.74
CA GLY A 126 -5.54 15.63 4.77
C GLY A 126 -6.41 16.09 5.95
N MET A 127 -5.84 16.16 7.14
CA MET A 127 -6.54 16.60 8.34
C MET A 127 -6.94 18.10 8.26
N MET A 128 -6.09 18.96 7.71
CA MET A 128 -6.35 20.41 7.67
C MET A 128 -7.26 20.83 6.51
N VAL A 129 -7.26 20.10 5.40
CA VAL A 129 -7.97 20.50 4.17
C VAL A 129 -9.06 19.49 3.80
N LEU A 130 -8.72 18.19 3.71
CA LEU A 130 -9.64 17.16 3.22
C LEU A 130 -10.75 16.87 4.24
N VAL A 131 -10.39 16.68 5.53
CA VAL A 131 -11.35 16.37 6.58
C VAL A 131 -12.39 17.49 6.76
N PRO A 132 -12.02 18.79 6.89
CA PRO A 132 -13.00 19.87 6.89
C PRO A 132 -13.79 19.99 5.59
N GLY A 133 -13.16 19.71 4.45
CA GLY A 133 -13.83 19.68 3.13
C GLY A 133 -14.94 18.63 3.06
N ILE A 134 -14.64 17.39 3.48
CA ILE A 134 -15.64 16.29 3.55
C ILE A 134 -16.75 16.64 4.52
N ARG A 135 -16.39 17.12 5.73
CA ARG A 135 -17.38 17.56 6.73
C ARG A 135 -18.39 18.55 6.14
N LYS A 136 -17.88 19.58 5.46
CA LYS A 136 -18.71 20.64 4.87
C LYS A 136 -19.51 20.16 3.67
N ALA A 137 -18.90 19.36 2.78
CA ALA A 137 -19.55 18.88 1.55
C ALA A 137 -20.73 17.93 1.82
N PHE A 138 -20.60 17.08 2.86
CA PHE A 138 -21.61 16.08 3.20
C PHE A 138 -22.41 16.42 4.47
N ASN A 139 -22.21 17.61 5.03
CA ASN A 139 -22.89 18.10 6.25
C ASN A 139 -22.78 17.11 7.43
N LEU A 140 -21.55 16.61 7.67
CA LEU A 140 -21.26 15.60 8.69
C LEU A 140 -20.87 16.27 10.02
N PRO A 141 -21.07 15.59 11.18
CA PRO A 141 -20.57 16.06 12.47
C PRO A 141 -19.03 16.16 12.49
N ASP A 142 -18.36 15.15 11.90
CA ASP A 142 -16.92 15.08 11.71
C ASP A 142 -16.64 14.60 10.30
N GLY A 143 -15.55 15.09 9.69
CA GLY A 143 -15.10 14.66 8.36
C GLY A 143 -14.00 13.61 8.40
N ALA A 144 -13.43 13.31 9.59
CA ALA A 144 -12.49 12.21 9.77
C ALA A 144 -13.21 10.87 9.56
N SER A 145 -12.82 10.11 8.54
CA SER A 145 -13.65 9.00 8.04
C SER A 145 -12.85 8.02 7.20
N LEU A 146 -13.49 6.87 6.90
CA LEU A 146 -12.97 5.90 5.96
C LEU A 146 -12.74 6.54 4.58
N LEU A 147 -13.65 7.42 4.11
CA LEU A 147 -13.50 8.12 2.84
C LEU A 147 -12.26 9.02 2.83
N ALA A 148 -12.01 9.78 3.89
CA ALA A 148 -10.81 10.61 4.00
C ALA A 148 -9.54 9.77 3.91
N ALA A 149 -9.51 8.62 4.59
CA ALA A 149 -8.40 7.67 4.52
C ALA A 149 -8.21 7.11 3.09
N MET A 150 -9.30 6.71 2.42
CA MET A 150 -9.24 6.22 1.03
C MET A 150 -8.64 7.26 0.08
N ILE A 151 -9.04 8.52 0.17
CA ILE A 151 -8.54 9.60 -0.71
C ILE A 151 -7.05 9.88 -0.44
N VAL A 152 -6.64 9.99 0.83
CA VAL A 152 -5.23 10.21 1.17
C VAL A 152 -4.36 9.06 0.69
N LEU A 153 -4.77 7.81 0.96
CA LEU A 153 -4.09 6.62 0.47
C LEU A 153 -4.02 6.58 -1.06
N ALA A 154 -5.11 6.93 -1.76
CA ALA A 154 -5.13 6.99 -3.22
C ALA A 154 -4.08 7.96 -3.76
N ILE A 155 -3.96 9.15 -3.18
CA ILE A 155 -2.95 10.13 -3.59
C ILE A 155 -1.54 9.60 -3.33
N MET A 156 -1.31 8.93 -2.20
CA MET A 156 0.00 8.41 -1.80
C MET A 156 0.50 7.26 -2.67
N ILE A 157 -0.39 6.45 -3.26
CA ILE A 157 0.00 5.35 -4.15
C ILE A 157 0.26 5.80 -5.59
N LEU A 158 -0.27 6.98 -6.01
CA LEU A 158 -0.11 7.50 -7.38
C LEU A 158 1.33 7.50 -7.88
N PRO A 159 2.33 8.02 -7.15
CA PRO A 159 3.71 8.08 -7.65
C PRO A 159 4.29 6.71 -7.98
N SER A 160 4.00 5.70 -7.16
CA SER A 160 4.48 4.33 -7.39
C SER A 160 3.84 3.72 -8.64
N ILE A 161 2.50 3.86 -8.77
CA ILE A 161 1.76 3.34 -9.92
C ILE A 161 2.22 4.03 -11.20
N ILE A 162 2.31 5.36 -11.20
CA ILE A 162 2.68 6.14 -12.39
C ILE A 162 4.10 5.78 -12.85
N LYS A 163 5.10 5.85 -11.95
CA LYS A 163 6.51 5.64 -12.33
C LYS A 163 6.77 4.23 -12.84
N VAL A 164 6.29 3.21 -12.14
CA VAL A 164 6.52 1.83 -12.53
C VAL A 164 5.77 1.47 -13.81
N SER A 165 4.53 2.01 -13.98
CA SER A 165 3.78 1.81 -15.22
C SER A 165 4.43 2.52 -16.42
N ILE A 166 4.97 3.73 -16.26
CA ILE A 166 5.75 4.41 -17.32
C ILE A 166 6.95 3.56 -17.71
N THR A 167 7.73 3.08 -16.74
CA THR A 167 8.90 2.23 -17.01
C THR A 167 8.51 0.97 -17.78
N ALA A 168 7.39 0.34 -17.43
CA ALA A 168 6.89 -0.84 -18.13
C ALA A 168 6.43 -0.53 -19.56
N LEU A 169 5.74 0.59 -19.77
CA LEU A 169 5.27 1.05 -21.08
C LEU A 169 6.42 1.50 -21.99
N ASP A 170 7.43 2.18 -21.42
CA ASP A 170 8.60 2.63 -22.17
C ASP A 170 9.55 1.47 -22.54
N ALA A 171 9.44 0.32 -21.86
CA ALA A 171 10.19 -0.92 -22.16
C ALA A 171 9.58 -1.73 -23.30
N VAL A 172 8.40 -1.38 -23.82
CA VAL A 172 7.79 -2.05 -24.98
C VAL A 172 8.61 -1.72 -26.23
N PRO A 173 9.05 -2.75 -27.02
CA PRO A 173 9.80 -2.52 -28.24
C PRO A 173 9.00 -1.65 -29.24
N LYS A 174 9.64 -0.65 -29.82
CA LYS A 174 9.01 0.25 -30.79
C LYS A 174 8.51 -0.48 -32.04
N GLU A 175 9.18 -1.54 -32.42
CA GLU A 175 8.82 -2.39 -33.56
C GLU A 175 7.39 -2.94 -33.45
N TYR A 176 6.89 -3.18 -32.24
CA TYR A 176 5.51 -3.63 -32.05
C TYR A 176 4.50 -2.50 -32.31
N GLU A 177 4.84 -1.29 -31.90
CA GLU A 177 4.00 -0.11 -32.16
C GLU A 177 4.01 0.26 -33.64
N ASP A 178 5.20 0.26 -34.26
CA ASP A 178 5.38 0.58 -35.68
C ASP A 178 4.65 -0.44 -36.57
N ALA A 179 4.69 -1.73 -36.24
CA ALA A 179 3.95 -2.77 -36.96
C ALA A 179 2.43 -2.56 -36.88
N SER A 180 1.91 -2.16 -35.71
CA SER A 180 0.48 -1.85 -35.55
C SER A 180 0.06 -0.65 -36.37
N LEU A 181 0.86 0.42 -36.39
CA LEU A 181 0.62 1.62 -37.18
C LEU A 181 0.68 1.33 -38.70
N ALA A 182 1.62 0.47 -39.15
CA ALA A 182 1.74 0.03 -40.52
C ALA A 182 0.52 -0.74 -41.02
N LEU A 183 -0.19 -1.45 -40.12
CA LEU A 183 -1.47 -2.12 -40.42
C LEU A 183 -2.67 -1.16 -40.40
N GLY A 184 -2.45 0.13 -40.22
CA GLY A 184 -3.51 1.15 -40.28
C GLY A 184 -4.21 1.43 -38.94
N ALA A 185 -3.70 0.92 -37.82
CA ALA A 185 -4.23 1.26 -36.50
C ALA A 185 -3.93 2.73 -36.14
N THR A 186 -4.83 3.36 -35.41
CA THR A 186 -4.58 4.69 -34.85
C THR A 186 -3.56 4.61 -33.68
N PRO A 187 -2.88 5.72 -33.35
CA PRO A 187 -1.97 5.74 -32.19
C PRO A 187 -2.66 5.27 -30.90
N GLU A 188 -3.86 5.72 -30.61
CA GLU A 188 -4.63 5.34 -29.43
C GLU A 188 -4.96 3.82 -29.43
N GLU A 189 -5.36 3.25 -30.56
CA GLU A 189 -5.57 1.80 -30.69
C GLU A 189 -4.27 1.04 -30.44
N THR A 190 -3.14 1.51 -30.96
CA THR A 190 -1.82 0.89 -30.73
C THR A 190 -1.46 0.91 -29.25
N TRP A 191 -1.69 2.02 -28.54
CA TRP A 191 -1.38 2.10 -27.11
C TRP A 191 -2.19 1.11 -26.29
N PHE A 192 -3.51 1.04 -26.50
CA PHE A 192 -4.38 0.19 -25.69
C PHE A 192 -4.43 -1.27 -26.14
N ARG A 193 -4.19 -1.58 -27.42
CA ARG A 193 -4.25 -2.94 -27.96
C ARG A 193 -2.88 -3.62 -28.09
N VAL A 194 -1.78 -2.85 -28.12
CA VAL A 194 -0.42 -3.40 -28.27
C VAL A 194 0.44 -3.03 -27.05
N SER A 195 0.66 -1.75 -26.77
CA SER A 195 1.61 -1.33 -25.73
C SER A 195 1.16 -1.74 -24.33
N VAL A 196 -0.10 -1.48 -23.94
CA VAL A 196 -0.65 -1.82 -22.62
C VAL A 196 -0.68 -3.34 -22.39
N PRO A 197 -1.20 -4.19 -23.30
CA PRO A 197 -1.14 -5.63 -23.13
C PRO A 197 0.28 -6.19 -23.06
N THR A 198 1.21 -5.63 -23.83
CA THR A 198 2.63 -6.04 -23.77
C THR A 198 3.28 -5.66 -22.44
N ALA A 199 2.93 -4.50 -21.86
CA ALA A 199 3.43 -4.01 -20.59
C ALA A 199 2.65 -4.55 -19.36
N LYS A 200 1.63 -5.41 -19.53
CA LYS A 200 0.67 -5.79 -18.47
C LYS A 200 1.32 -6.30 -17.19
N SER A 201 2.39 -7.08 -17.28
CA SER A 201 3.09 -7.64 -16.12
C SER A 201 3.78 -6.56 -15.29
N GLY A 202 4.34 -5.53 -15.94
CA GLY A 202 4.94 -4.38 -15.26
C GLY A 202 3.89 -3.46 -14.66
N ILE A 203 2.77 -3.22 -15.36
CA ILE A 203 1.64 -2.44 -14.85
C ILE A 203 1.02 -3.15 -13.63
N ALA A 204 0.83 -4.46 -13.69
CA ALA A 204 0.34 -5.23 -12.55
C ALA A 204 1.31 -5.17 -11.36
N THR A 205 2.64 -5.20 -11.60
CA THR A 205 3.65 -4.98 -10.56
C THR A 205 3.52 -3.60 -9.92
N ALA A 206 3.22 -2.56 -10.71
CA ALA A 206 2.97 -1.21 -10.19
C ALA A 206 1.77 -1.18 -9.23
N VAL A 207 0.68 -1.88 -9.57
CA VAL A 207 -0.50 -2.02 -8.70
C VAL A 207 -0.15 -2.77 -7.41
N VAL A 208 0.60 -3.88 -7.48
CA VAL A 208 1.05 -4.64 -6.29
C VAL A 208 1.87 -3.77 -5.34
N LEU A 209 2.78 -2.95 -5.88
CA LEU A 209 3.54 -1.99 -5.06
C LEU A 209 2.63 -0.94 -4.42
N GLY A 210 1.61 -0.47 -5.13
CA GLY A 210 0.58 0.42 -4.60
C GLY A 210 -0.21 -0.22 -3.45
N VAL A 211 -0.63 -1.49 -3.61
CA VAL A 211 -1.31 -2.28 -2.56
C VAL A 211 -0.45 -2.38 -1.31
N GLY A 212 0.81 -2.80 -1.46
CA GLY A 212 1.73 -2.94 -0.32
C GLY A 212 1.91 -1.63 0.44
N ARG A 213 2.01 -0.51 -0.28
CA ARG A 213 2.12 0.82 0.31
C ARG A 213 0.84 1.24 1.04
N ALA A 214 -0.34 1.01 0.46
CA ALA A 214 -1.62 1.38 1.07
C ALA A 214 -1.90 0.58 2.35
N ILE A 215 -1.64 -0.73 2.35
CA ILE A 215 -1.88 -1.59 3.53
C ILE A 215 -0.93 -1.25 4.67
N GLY A 216 0.33 -0.92 4.35
CA GLY A 216 1.36 -0.62 5.35
C GLY A 216 1.30 0.79 5.93
N GLU A 217 0.45 1.68 5.40
CA GLU A 217 0.39 3.06 5.85
C GLU A 217 -0.30 3.20 7.22
N ALA A 218 0.39 3.85 8.15
CA ALA A 218 -0.10 4.08 9.49
C ALA A 218 -0.31 5.57 9.80
N MET A 219 0.73 6.38 9.57
CA MET A 219 0.78 7.76 10.08
C MET A 219 -0.21 8.69 9.38
N ALA A 220 -0.27 8.67 8.05
CA ALA A 220 -1.22 9.49 7.32
C ALA A 220 -2.66 9.08 7.60
N VAL A 221 -2.93 7.77 7.64
CA VAL A 221 -4.27 7.24 7.94
C VAL A 221 -4.70 7.61 9.36
N MET A 222 -3.82 7.50 10.35
CA MET A 222 -4.12 7.87 11.75
C MET A 222 -4.64 9.30 11.87
N MET A 223 -4.13 10.23 11.07
CA MET A 223 -4.51 11.65 11.14
C MET A 223 -5.87 11.94 10.49
N VAL A 224 -6.34 11.12 9.56
CA VAL A 224 -7.55 11.42 8.76
C VAL A 224 -8.70 10.45 8.97
N SER A 225 -8.45 9.27 9.57
CA SER A 225 -9.48 8.24 9.75
C SER A 225 -10.34 8.40 11.00
N GLY A 226 -9.97 9.31 11.93
CA GLY A 226 -10.63 9.49 13.21
C GLY A 226 -10.25 8.46 14.28
N ASN A 227 -9.63 7.35 13.90
CA ASN A 227 -9.02 6.33 14.76
C ASN A 227 -9.95 5.72 15.82
N VAL A 228 -11.26 5.61 15.54
CA VAL A 228 -12.28 5.00 16.40
C VAL A 228 -12.52 3.55 15.98
N ALA A 229 -12.71 2.66 16.95
CA ALA A 229 -12.92 1.21 16.75
C ALA A 229 -14.35 0.87 16.30
N ASN A 230 -14.86 1.53 15.26
CA ASN A 230 -16.18 1.30 14.70
C ASN A 230 -16.14 0.29 13.55
N MET A 231 -17.26 -0.40 13.32
CA MET A 231 -17.48 -1.13 12.07
C MET A 231 -17.43 -0.15 10.88
N PRO A 232 -16.72 -0.48 9.79
CA PRO A 232 -16.44 0.49 8.74
C PRO A 232 -17.70 0.91 7.97
N LYS A 233 -17.94 2.21 7.97
CA LYS A 233 -18.86 2.91 7.07
C LYS A 233 -18.15 4.08 6.43
N LEU A 234 -18.56 4.44 5.21
CA LEU A 234 -17.80 5.37 4.37
C LEU A 234 -17.53 6.73 5.02
N PHE A 235 -18.51 7.26 5.75
CA PHE A 235 -18.47 8.59 6.37
C PHE A 235 -18.26 8.57 7.87
N GLU A 236 -17.98 7.40 8.46
CA GLU A 236 -17.71 7.26 9.89
C GLU A 236 -16.22 7.11 10.16
N SER A 237 -15.83 7.53 11.36
CA SER A 237 -14.48 7.32 11.87
C SER A 237 -14.20 5.84 12.05
N VAL A 238 -13.02 5.41 11.61
CA VAL A 238 -12.59 4.01 11.64
C VAL A 238 -11.16 3.89 12.15
N ARG A 239 -10.78 2.67 12.57
CA ARG A 239 -9.42 2.33 12.94
C ARG A 239 -8.90 1.22 12.05
N PHE A 240 -7.67 1.36 11.55
CA PHE A 240 -6.98 0.36 10.74
C PHE A 240 -6.10 -0.54 11.62
N LEU A 241 -5.70 -1.70 11.14
CA LEU A 241 -4.75 -2.56 11.84
C LEU A 241 -3.43 -1.83 12.14
N THR A 242 -2.91 -1.09 11.17
CA THR A 242 -1.68 -0.29 11.31
C THR A 242 -1.82 0.82 12.34
N THR A 243 -2.95 1.54 12.33
CA THR A 243 -3.18 2.64 13.27
C THR A 243 -3.45 2.14 14.68
N ALA A 244 -4.08 0.97 14.85
CA ALA A 244 -4.28 0.35 16.15
C ALA A 244 -2.94 0.05 16.85
N VAL A 245 -1.99 -0.54 16.13
CA VAL A 245 -0.64 -0.80 16.64
C VAL A 245 0.09 0.51 16.93
N SER A 246 0.14 1.44 15.96
CA SER A 246 0.91 2.68 16.08
C SER A 246 0.42 3.60 17.19
N SER A 247 -0.90 3.67 17.42
CA SER A 247 -1.47 4.54 18.46
C SER A 247 -1.46 3.90 19.84
N GLY A 248 -1.56 2.57 19.95
CA GLY A 248 -1.66 1.87 21.21
C GLY A 248 -0.32 1.51 21.84
N MET A 249 0.70 1.18 21.04
CA MET A 249 1.95 0.56 21.52
C MET A 249 2.72 1.39 22.55
N GLY A 250 2.59 2.73 22.51
CA GLY A 250 3.28 3.64 23.44
C GLY A 250 2.68 3.69 24.83
N TYR A 251 1.45 3.20 25.02
CA TYR A 251 0.68 3.32 26.28
C TYR A 251 0.18 1.97 26.80
N ALA A 252 0.31 0.91 25.98
CA ALA A 252 -0.19 -0.41 26.32
C ALA A 252 0.77 -1.15 27.28
N ASP A 253 0.20 -1.88 28.23
CA ASP A 253 0.89 -2.82 29.11
C ASP A 253 0.10 -4.13 29.19
N GLY A 254 0.69 -5.17 29.81
CA GLY A 254 0.08 -6.47 30.02
C GLY A 254 -0.59 -7.05 28.76
N LEU A 255 -1.79 -7.62 28.92
CA LEU A 255 -2.57 -8.27 27.87
C LEU A 255 -2.89 -7.29 26.70
N TYR A 256 -3.12 -6.01 26.99
CA TYR A 256 -3.34 -5.01 25.94
C TYR A 256 -2.13 -4.90 25.00
N ARG A 257 -0.92 -4.84 25.54
CA ARG A 257 0.31 -4.80 24.75
C ARG A 257 0.50 -6.07 23.92
N GLU A 258 0.25 -7.23 24.49
CA GLU A 258 0.32 -8.51 23.79
C GLU A 258 -0.72 -8.59 22.66
N ALA A 259 -1.95 -8.10 22.89
CA ALA A 259 -2.97 -8.01 21.87
C ALA A 259 -2.57 -7.10 20.70
N LEU A 260 -1.82 -6.02 20.93
CA LEU A 260 -1.27 -5.20 19.85
C LEU A 260 -0.19 -5.93 19.04
N PHE A 261 0.64 -6.78 19.67
CA PHE A 261 1.55 -7.68 18.94
C PHE A 261 0.77 -8.72 18.14
N SER A 262 -0.35 -9.21 18.66
CA SER A 262 -1.26 -10.09 17.91
C SER A 262 -1.85 -9.39 16.67
N ILE A 263 -2.24 -8.12 16.80
CA ILE A 263 -2.68 -7.31 15.64
C ILE A 263 -1.56 -7.18 14.61
N ALA A 264 -0.32 -6.91 15.06
CA ALA A 264 0.84 -6.82 14.17
C ALA A 264 1.13 -8.15 13.47
N LEU A 265 0.96 -9.29 14.16
CA LEU A 265 1.07 -10.62 13.57
C LEU A 265 -0.03 -10.86 12.52
N VAL A 266 -1.29 -10.52 12.81
CA VAL A 266 -2.40 -10.62 11.84
C VAL A 266 -2.14 -9.75 10.63
N LEU A 267 -1.68 -8.51 10.81
CA LEU A 267 -1.31 -7.61 9.71
C LEU A 267 -0.19 -8.20 8.86
N PHE A 268 0.84 -8.75 9.48
CA PHE A 268 1.96 -9.40 8.79
C PHE A 268 1.48 -10.58 7.94
N LEU A 269 0.66 -11.47 8.50
CA LEU A 269 0.08 -12.60 7.78
C LEU A 269 -0.84 -12.14 6.63
N PHE A 270 -1.61 -11.08 6.86
CA PHE A 270 -2.49 -10.48 5.85
C PHE A 270 -1.69 -9.92 4.66
N ILE A 271 -0.60 -9.20 4.92
CA ILE A 271 0.30 -8.69 3.88
C ILE A 271 0.96 -9.85 3.12
N MET A 272 1.43 -10.88 3.82
CA MET A 272 2.02 -12.08 3.20
C MET A 272 1.03 -12.79 2.29
N LEU A 273 -0.22 -12.97 2.74
CA LEU A 273 -1.29 -13.60 1.97
C LEU A 273 -1.59 -12.80 0.68
N ILE A 274 -1.76 -11.48 0.80
CA ILE A 274 -2.02 -10.62 -0.35
C ILE A 274 -0.86 -10.68 -1.35
N ASN A 275 0.38 -10.53 -0.88
CA ASN A 275 1.55 -10.61 -1.75
C ASN A 275 1.68 -11.98 -2.43
N ALA A 276 1.44 -13.07 -1.71
CA ALA A 276 1.46 -14.42 -2.28
C ALA A 276 0.37 -14.58 -3.36
N THR A 277 -0.85 -14.11 -3.08
CA THR A 277 -1.98 -14.17 -4.01
C THR A 277 -1.71 -13.35 -5.27
N LEU A 278 -1.26 -12.11 -5.13
CA LEU A 278 -0.94 -11.24 -6.26
C LEU A 278 0.20 -11.81 -7.11
N ASN A 279 1.26 -12.34 -6.48
CA ASN A 279 2.37 -12.97 -7.19
C ASN A 279 1.95 -14.26 -7.92
N PHE A 280 1.02 -15.04 -7.36
CA PHE A 280 0.47 -16.22 -8.02
C PHE A 280 -0.27 -15.85 -9.30
N PHE A 281 -1.13 -14.85 -9.27
CA PHE A 281 -1.84 -14.36 -10.46
C PHE A 281 -0.88 -13.82 -11.53
N LEU A 282 0.14 -13.06 -11.13
CA LEU A 282 1.14 -12.51 -12.05
C LEU A 282 2.01 -13.59 -12.72
N LYS A 283 2.31 -14.69 -12.03
CA LYS A 283 3.06 -15.82 -12.61
C LYS A 283 2.23 -16.67 -13.55
N GLY A 284 0.93 -16.82 -13.31
CA GLY A 284 0.01 -17.57 -14.17
C GLY A 284 -0.13 -17.01 -15.60
N GLU A 285 0.11 -15.70 -15.76
CA GLU A 285 0.05 -15.04 -17.07
C GLU A 285 1.33 -15.14 -17.92
N LYS A 286 2.42 -15.71 -17.35
CA LYS A 286 3.70 -15.90 -18.09
C LYS A 286 3.78 -17.25 -18.83
N LYS A 287 2.74 -18.07 -18.75
CA LYS A 287 2.56 -19.28 -19.57
C LYS A 287 1.55 -18.99 -20.69
#